data_8507e55bd4bcd492237f53cfc833cbc3
#
_entry.id   8507e55bd4bcd492237f53cfc833cbc3
#
_cell.length_a   1.000
_cell.length_b   1.000
_cell.length_c   1.000
_cell.angle_alpha   90.00
_cell.angle_beta   90.00
_cell.angle_gamma   90.00
#
_symmetry.space_group_name_H-M   'P 1'
#
loop_
_entity.id
_entity.type
_entity.pdbx_description
1 polymer ?
#
loop_
_entity_poly.entity_id
_entity_poly.type
_entity_poly.pdbx_seq_one_letter_code
_entity_poly.pdbx_strand_id
1 'polypeptide(L)'
;MSILAVKSLSLTLGVSLFRDLSFTVSAGDRIGLVAANGRGKSSLLRCLAGALEPTSGDITRARGLTIGLVEQDVPTALLTQSFRTTVLQALTAEAAANESWRADIVLDDLCVPEALREIPLADLSGGWQRTALLARVAIAAPDVYLLDEPTNHLDLARIGQLQAWLQGLPRDTGVITISHDRAFLDQSTTRTLFLRDTASRMFALPYSPAKAALIQTDDADARRFENDLNKADQLRRQAAKLQNIGINSGSDLLITKTKQLKDRADKIEAGARPAHREGSAGAIKLANSGTHAKALITLTDAAITTPEGRALFSTGQKWIERGDRVVILGRNGAGKSQMVGAILRAIAAPTATIKAAATLALGHSDQMLAQLPDAVTPFALITRTTIDQTARTLLSGVGIKPDWQEKPIAKLSGGQKARLAMLVLRLSNPNFYLLDEPTNHLDIEGQEALEAELLATGATCLLVSHERSFVRAVGNRFWQIVGKKLIEVEDPEAFFAAELRE
;
A
#
# COMPACT_ATOMS: atom_id res chain seq x y z
N MET A 1 27.84 1.10 13.84
CA MET A 1 27.93 -0.34 14.22
C MET A 1 26.62 -1.01 13.88
N SER A 2 26.67 -2.28 13.40
CA SER A 2 25.45 -3.07 13.20
C SER A 2 24.85 -3.43 14.56
N ILE A 3 23.57 -3.11 14.76
CA ILE A 3 22.83 -3.39 16.01
C ILE A 3 21.93 -4.61 15.86
N LEU A 4 21.56 -4.97 14.62
CA LEU A 4 20.77 -6.15 14.29
C LEU A 4 21.25 -6.73 12.96
N ALA A 5 21.47 -8.04 12.91
CA ALA A 5 21.85 -8.75 11.69
C ALA A 5 20.92 -9.94 11.44
N VAL A 6 20.40 -10.01 10.23
CA VAL A 6 19.54 -11.09 9.73
C VAL A 6 20.35 -11.90 8.72
N LYS A 7 20.41 -13.23 8.89
CA LYS A 7 21.16 -14.14 8.02
C LYS A 7 20.28 -15.27 7.54
N SER A 8 20.13 -15.38 6.22
CA SER A 8 19.40 -16.45 5.51
C SER A 8 18.02 -16.77 6.12
N LEU A 9 17.32 -15.73 6.57
CA LEU A 9 16.02 -15.85 7.22
C LEU A 9 14.96 -16.30 6.23
N SER A 10 14.19 -17.32 6.62
CA SER A 10 13.06 -17.79 5.83
C SER A 10 11.83 -17.98 6.72
N LEU A 11 10.66 -17.66 6.19
CA LEU A 11 9.40 -17.80 6.92
C LEU A 11 8.34 -18.47 6.06
N THR A 12 7.69 -19.49 6.61
CA THR A 12 6.58 -20.22 6.01
C THR A 12 5.44 -20.32 7.01
N LEU A 13 4.28 -19.76 6.67
CA LEU A 13 3.04 -19.84 7.45
C LEU A 13 1.94 -20.43 6.55
N GLY A 14 1.91 -21.76 6.42
CA GLY A 14 1.08 -22.46 5.44
C GLY A 14 1.55 -22.29 4.00
N VAL A 15 1.97 -21.07 3.64
CA VAL A 15 2.64 -20.74 2.37
C VAL A 15 4.00 -20.10 2.66
N SER A 16 4.95 -20.27 1.73
CA SER A 16 6.25 -19.59 1.83
C SER A 16 6.07 -18.10 1.61
N LEU A 17 6.44 -17.29 2.60
CA LEU A 17 6.34 -15.84 2.54
C LEU A 17 7.61 -15.21 1.94
N PHE A 18 8.78 -15.60 2.45
CA PHE A 18 10.08 -15.20 1.92
C PHE A 18 11.15 -16.25 2.28
N ARG A 19 12.25 -16.26 1.52
CA ARG A 19 13.37 -17.19 1.70
C ARG A 19 14.70 -16.46 1.59
N ASP A 20 15.68 -16.96 2.34
CA ASP A 20 17.09 -16.54 2.30
C ASP A 20 17.29 -15.02 2.41
N LEU A 21 16.50 -14.38 3.27
CA LEU A 21 16.60 -12.96 3.52
C LEU A 21 17.81 -12.64 4.41
N SER A 22 18.71 -11.79 3.91
CA SER A 22 19.87 -11.35 4.68
C SER A 22 20.04 -9.84 4.57
N PHE A 23 20.13 -9.17 5.71
CA PHE A 23 20.39 -7.72 5.79
C PHE A 23 20.87 -7.34 7.18
N THR A 24 21.37 -6.11 7.30
CA THR A 24 21.83 -5.56 8.58
C THR A 24 21.18 -4.21 8.85
N VAL A 25 20.92 -3.95 10.12
CA VAL A 25 20.46 -2.67 10.65
C VAL A 25 21.56 -2.07 11.51
N SER A 26 21.93 -0.86 11.22
CA SER A 26 22.90 -0.06 11.98
C SER A 26 22.18 0.97 12.86
N ALA A 27 22.86 1.46 13.87
CA ALA A 27 22.36 2.58 14.67
C ALA A 27 22.03 3.77 13.74
N GLY A 28 20.83 4.36 13.91
CA GLY A 28 20.35 5.47 13.11
C GLY A 28 19.81 5.12 11.73
N ASP A 29 19.78 3.86 11.33
CA ASP A 29 19.19 3.45 10.05
C ASP A 29 17.68 3.75 10.00
N ARG A 30 17.23 4.33 8.89
CA ARG A 30 15.82 4.59 8.56
C ARG A 30 15.43 3.72 7.37
N ILE A 31 14.80 2.59 7.62
CA ILE A 31 14.53 1.56 6.60
C ILE A 31 13.04 1.51 6.27
N GLY A 32 12.68 1.72 5.01
CA GLY A 32 11.36 1.41 4.48
C GLY A 32 11.27 -0.06 4.07
N LEU A 33 10.32 -0.80 4.62
CA LEU A 33 10.04 -2.19 4.23
C LEU A 33 8.85 -2.23 3.29
N VAL A 34 9.10 -2.60 2.05
CA VAL A 34 8.10 -2.60 0.97
C VAL A 34 7.92 -4.01 0.41
N ALA A 35 6.69 -4.43 0.24
CA ALA A 35 6.32 -5.68 -0.42
C ALA A 35 4.83 -5.70 -0.77
N ALA A 36 4.43 -6.56 -1.69
CA ALA A 36 3.04 -6.86 -1.97
C ALA A 36 2.29 -7.34 -0.71
N ASN A 37 0.98 -7.16 -0.69
CA ASN A 37 0.15 -7.62 0.42
C ASN A 37 0.22 -9.16 0.58
N GLY A 38 0.29 -9.63 1.83
CA GLY A 38 0.42 -11.05 2.14
C GLY A 38 1.84 -11.63 1.98
N ARG A 39 2.86 -10.82 1.69
CA ARG A 39 4.27 -11.26 1.61
C ARG A 39 4.99 -11.36 2.96
N GLY A 40 4.30 -11.15 4.06
CA GLY A 40 4.87 -11.34 5.39
C GLY A 40 5.62 -10.13 5.95
N LYS A 41 5.31 -8.89 5.52
CA LYS A 41 5.87 -7.66 6.09
C LYS A 41 5.74 -7.62 7.61
N SER A 42 4.51 -7.68 8.13
CA SER A 42 4.21 -7.69 9.58
C SER A 42 4.84 -8.89 10.29
N SER A 43 4.84 -10.05 9.62
CA SER A 43 5.48 -11.25 10.17
C SER A 43 7.00 -11.08 10.30
N LEU A 44 7.66 -10.42 9.35
CA LEU A 44 9.08 -10.09 9.45
C LEU A 44 9.33 -9.15 10.64
N LEU A 45 8.52 -8.09 10.84
CA LEU A 45 8.65 -7.23 12.00
C LEU A 45 8.48 -8.00 13.31
N ARG A 46 7.52 -8.93 13.38
CA ARG A 46 7.34 -9.81 14.55
C ARG A 46 8.54 -10.74 14.79
N CYS A 47 9.17 -11.27 13.74
CA CYS A 47 10.42 -12.03 13.86
C CYS A 47 11.55 -11.14 14.41
N LEU A 48 11.69 -9.92 13.90
CA LEU A 48 12.70 -8.97 14.38
C LEU A 48 12.47 -8.57 15.83
N ALA A 49 11.22 -8.44 16.26
CA ALA A 49 10.84 -8.18 17.65
C ALA A 49 11.01 -9.41 18.57
N GLY A 50 11.14 -10.62 18.02
CA GLY A 50 11.20 -11.87 18.79
C GLY A 50 9.82 -12.41 19.20
N ALA A 51 8.75 -11.87 18.62
CA ALA A 51 7.38 -12.32 18.87
C ALA A 51 6.95 -13.48 17.95
N LEU A 52 7.75 -13.80 16.93
CA LEU A 52 7.53 -14.90 15.99
C LEU A 52 8.85 -15.57 15.67
N GLU A 53 8.91 -16.90 15.75
CA GLU A 53 10.08 -17.66 15.35
C GLU A 53 10.12 -17.85 13.82
N PRO A 54 11.26 -17.60 13.16
CA PRO A 54 11.41 -17.88 11.74
C PRO A 54 11.48 -19.40 11.50
N THR A 55 11.16 -19.82 10.26
CA THR A 55 11.27 -21.24 9.87
C THR A 55 12.71 -21.70 9.77
N SER A 56 13.62 -20.80 9.33
CA SER A 56 15.08 -21.05 9.30
C SER A 56 15.84 -19.72 9.24
N GLY A 57 17.15 -19.77 9.51
CA GLY A 57 18.04 -18.61 9.55
C GLY A 57 18.12 -18.00 10.94
N ASP A 58 18.96 -16.99 11.07
CA ASP A 58 19.32 -16.41 12.36
C ASP A 58 19.09 -14.90 12.42
N ILE A 59 18.64 -14.42 13.58
CA ILE A 59 18.54 -13.00 13.91
C ILE A 59 19.48 -12.72 15.10
N THR A 60 20.59 -12.06 14.83
CA THR A 60 21.55 -11.65 15.87
C THR A 60 21.27 -10.22 16.30
N ARG A 61 21.12 -9.99 17.61
CA ARG A 61 20.89 -8.67 18.22
C ARG A 61 22.10 -8.26 19.04
N ALA A 62 22.44 -6.98 19.03
CA ALA A 62 23.44 -6.43 19.94
C ALA A 62 23.02 -6.67 21.41
N ARG A 63 23.99 -6.81 22.29
CA ARG A 63 23.72 -7.04 23.73
C ARG A 63 22.98 -5.81 24.30
N GLY A 64 21.86 -6.04 24.96
CA GLY A 64 21.04 -4.98 25.57
C GLY A 64 20.16 -4.20 24.60
N LEU A 65 20.14 -4.56 23.32
CA LEU A 65 19.28 -3.89 22.32
C LEU A 65 17.80 -3.99 22.69
N THR A 66 17.13 -2.85 22.77
CA THR A 66 15.69 -2.76 23.02
C THR A 66 14.96 -2.49 21.70
N ILE A 67 13.89 -3.25 21.43
CA ILE A 67 13.10 -3.15 20.20
C ILE A 67 11.66 -2.87 20.58
N GLY A 68 11.09 -1.80 20.01
CA GLY A 68 9.68 -1.45 20.14
C GLY A 68 8.91 -1.76 18.87
N LEU A 69 7.86 -2.56 18.97
CA LEU A 69 6.97 -2.89 17.86
C LEU A 69 5.63 -2.15 18.01
N VAL A 70 5.30 -1.35 17.02
CA VAL A 70 3.97 -0.75 16.85
C VAL A 70 3.20 -1.62 15.88
N GLU A 71 2.23 -2.35 16.39
CA GLU A 71 1.40 -3.27 15.61
C GLU A 71 0.35 -2.56 14.76
N GLN A 72 -0.12 -3.26 13.73
CA GLN A 72 -1.12 -2.73 12.80
C GLN A 72 -2.49 -2.51 13.47
N ASP A 73 -2.97 -3.36 14.32
CA ASP A 73 -4.30 -3.27 14.93
C ASP A 73 -4.20 -2.98 16.43
N VAL A 74 -5.18 -2.24 16.96
CA VAL A 74 -5.27 -1.99 18.40
C VAL A 74 -5.78 -3.24 19.08
N PRO A 75 -5.04 -3.81 20.03
CA PRO A 75 -5.52 -4.94 20.83
C PRO A 75 -6.83 -4.61 21.52
N THR A 76 -7.82 -5.51 21.44
CA THR A 76 -9.16 -5.31 22.02
C THR A 76 -9.14 -4.99 23.53
N ALA A 77 -8.15 -5.53 24.26
CA ALA A 77 -7.95 -5.26 25.67
C ALA A 77 -7.59 -3.79 25.99
N LEU A 78 -7.07 -3.04 25.02
CA LEU A 78 -6.71 -1.64 25.17
C LEU A 78 -7.88 -0.69 24.86
N LEU A 79 -8.89 -1.14 24.13
CA LEU A 79 -10.00 -0.28 23.68
C LEU A 79 -10.78 0.36 24.82
N THR A 80 -10.89 -0.32 25.96
CA THR A 80 -11.59 0.19 27.17
C THR A 80 -10.73 1.08 28.05
N GLN A 81 -9.43 1.19 27.75
CA GLN A 81 -8.48 2.01 28.51
C GLN A 81 -8.44 3.44 27.97
N SER A 82 -8.19 4.42 28.86
CA SER A 82 -7.93 5.79 28.41
C SER A 82 -6.60 5.85 27.65
N PHE A 83 -6.44 6.88 26.81
CA PHE A 83 -5.20 7.09 26.05
C PHE A 83 -3.99 7.08 26.99
N ARG A 84 -4.03 7.92 28.04
CA ARG A 84 -2.93 8.06 29.03
C ARG A 84 -2.64 6.74 29.76
N THR A 85 -3.69 6.03 30.19
CA THR A 85 -3.55 4.72 30.86
C THR A 85 -2.88 3.70 29.94
N THR A 86 -3.25 3.66 28.65
CA THR A 86 -2.66 2.78 27.65
C THR A 86 -1.16 3.03 27.50
N VAL A 87 -0.71 4.27 27.55
CA VAL A 87 0.71 4.64 27.49
C VAL A 87 1.44 4.21 28.76
N LEU A 88 0.88 4.52 29.94
CA LEU A 88 1.51 4.16 31.24
C LEU A 88 1.65 2.67 31.45
N GLN A 89 0.72 1.84 30.93
CA GLN A 89 0.81 0.38 31.03
C GLN A 89 2.01 -0.24 30.31
N ALA A 90 2.72 0.52 29.47
CA ALA A 90 3.97 0.06 28.87
C ALA A 90 5.17 0.12 29.82
N LEU A 91 5.05 0.85 30.92
CA LEU A 91 6.05 0.91 31.98
C LEU A 91 5.82 -0.20 33.02
N THR A 92 6.85 -0.49 33.80
CA THR A 92 6.70 -1.31 35.00
C THR A 92 5.79 -0.60 36.01
N ALA A 93 5.12 -1.33 36.87
CA ALA A 93 4.22 -0.74 37.89
C ALA A 93 4.91 0.33 38.75
N GLU A 94 6.17 0.11 39.10
CA GLU A 94 6.99 1.04 39.87
C GLU A 94 7.31 2.30 39.06
N ALA A 95 7.73 2.17 37.80
CA ALA A 95 8.00 3.30 36.91
C ALA A 95 6.71 4.08 36.58
N ALA A 96 5.57 3.41 36.37
CA ALA A 96 4.31 4.06 36.14
C ALA A 96 3.83 4.90 37.34
N ALA A 97 4.13 4.45 38.57
CA ALA A 97 3.79 5.20 39.79
C ALA A 97 4.73 6.41 40.03
N ASN A 98 6.03 6.26 39.77
CA ASN A 98 7.03 7.26 40.13
C ASN A 98 7.38 8.20 38.95
N GLU A 99 7.18 7.76 37.69
CA GLU A 99 7.60 8.45 36.47
C GLU A 99 6.42 8.71 35.52
N SER A 100 5.20 8.91 36.06
CA SER A 100 3.99 9.14 35.24
C SER A 100 4.10 10.35 34.32
N TRP A 101 4.93 11.34 34.66
CA TRP A 101 5.27 12.50 33.85
C TRP A 101 5.88 12.15 32.48
N ARG A 102 6.51 10.98 32.36
CA ARG A 102 7.04 10.50 31.06
C ARG A 102 5.93 10.31 30.02
N ALA A 103 4.74 9.89 30.45
CA ALA A 103 3.61 9.79 29.55
C ALA A 103 3.21 11.17 29.02
N ASP A 104 3.20 12.19 29.86
CA ASP A 104 2.82 13.55 29.45
C ASP A 104 3.84 14.10 28.43
N ILE A 105 5.13 13.89 28.63
CA ILE A 105 6.17 14.27 27.62
C ILE A 105 5.90 13.58 26.28
N VAL A 106 5.70 12.27 26.25
CA VAL A 106 5.46 11.54 25.00
C VAL A 106 4.17 11.98 24.33
N LEU A 107 3.13 12.28 25.12
CA LEU A 107 1.87 12.78 24.58
C LEU A 107 2.02 14.18 23.99
N ASP A 108 2.84 15.05 24.61
CA ASP A 108 3.16 16.37 24.10
C ASP A 108 4.00 16.27 22.80
N ASP A 109 5.01 15.43 22.78
CA ASP A 109 5.87 15.18 21.59
C ASP A 109 5.07 14.68 20.39
N LEU A 110 3.99 13.90 20.64
CA LEU A 110 3.06 13.41 19.63
C LEU A 110 1.85 14.33 19.41
N CYS A 111 1.89 15.54 19.95
CA CYS A 111 0.85 16.56 19.80
C CYS A 111 -0.56 16.07 20.21
N VAL A 112 -0.67 15.25 21.26
CA VAL A 112 -1.97 14.72 21.75
C VAL A 112 -2.66 15.77 22.62
N PRO A 113 -3.82 16.30 22.18
CA PRO A 113 -4.57 17.29 22.98
C PRO A 113 -4.94 16.75 24.36
N GLU A 114 -4.86 17.59 25.39
CA GLU A 114 -5.20 17.21 26.77
C GLU A 114 -6.61 16.63 26.88
N ALA A 115 -7.57 17.21 26.16
CA ALA A 115 -8.96 16.76 26.14
C ALA A 115 -9.15 15.30 25.70
N LEU A 116 -8.19 14.71 24.99
CA LEU A 116 -8.27 13.33 24.50
C LEU A 116 -7.54 12.33 25.40
N ARG A 117 -6.68 12.78 26.30
CA ARG A 117 -5.79 11.91 27.09
C ARG A 117 -6.54 10.97 28.02
N GLU A 118 -7.69 11.38 28.52
CA GLU A 118 -8.51 10.58 29.45
C GLU A 118 -9.69 9.88 28.74
N ILE A 119 -9.83 10.03 27.42
CA ILE A 119 -10.89 9.36 26.65
C ILE A 119 -10.50 7.90 26.39
N PRO A 120 -11.42 6.92 26.54
CA PRO A 120 -11.19 5.54 26.15
C PRO A 120 -10.84 5.41 24.65
N LEU A 121 -9.92 4.50 24.31
CA LEU A 121 -9.49 4.35 22.92
C LEU A 121 -10.64 3.97 21.99
N ALA A 122 -11.64 3.23 22.46
CA ALA A 122 -12.82 2.87 21.68
C ALA A 122 -13.60 4.09 21.15
N ASP A 123 -13.58 5.21 21.89
CA ASP A 123 -14.32 6.43 21.56
C ASP A 123 -13.50 7.39 20.69
N LEU A 124 -12.23 7.05 20.42
CA LEU A 124 -11.32 7.83 19.59
C LEU A 124 -11.35 7.38 18.13
N SER A 125 -11.05 8.31 17.23
CA SER A 125 -10.86 7.96 15.81
C SER A 125 -9.67 7.00 15.62
N GLY A 126 -9.69 6.21 14.55
CA GLY A 126 -8.62 5.26 14.23
C GLY A 126 -7.21 5.89 14.19
N GLY A 127 -7.11 7.15 13.77
CA GLY A 127 -5.85 7.89 13.81
C GLY A 127 -5.34 8.14 15.23
N TRP A 128 -6.21 8.51 16.18
CA TRP A 128 -5.80 8.66 17.58
C TRP A 128 -5.48 7.33 18.27
N GLN A 129 -6.21 6.28 17.90
CA GLN A 129 -5.89 4.92 18.35
C GLN A 129 -4.48 4.50 17.91
N ARG A 130 -4.08 4.85 16.66
CA ARG A 130 -2.71 4.63 16.17
C ARG A 130 -1.67 5.42 16.95
N THR A 131 -1.95 6.72 17.17
CA THR A 131 -1.06 7.56 17.96
C THR A 131 -0.87 7.01 19.37
N ALA A 132 -1.91 6.40 19.96
CA ALA A 132 -1.82 5.76 21.28
C ALA A 132 -0.87 4.53 21.27
N LEU A 133 -0.92 3.69 20.23
CA LEU A 133 0.02 2.56 20.11
C LEU A 133 1.45 3.05 19.93
N LEU A 134 1.66 4.12 19.14
CA LEU A 134 2.97 4.73 18.97
C LEU A 134 3.48 5.30 20.30
N ALA A 135 2.66 6.07 21.01
CA ALA A 135 3.01 6.65 22.31
C ALA A 135 3.34 5.57 23.36
N ARG A 136 2.58 4.47 23.36
CA ARG A 136 2.83 3.32 24.22
C ARG A 136 4.19 2.69 23.99
N VAL A 137 4.67 2.65 22.75
CA VAL A 137 6.03 2.15 22.44
C VAL A 137 7.08 3.22 22.72
N ALA A 138 6.78 4.48 22.40
CA ALA A 138 7.71 5.60 22.54
C ALA A 138 8.12 5.86 24.01
N ILE A 139 7.22 5.64 24.98
CA ILE A 139 7.52 5.86 26.41
C ILE A 139 8.65 4.96 26.92
N ALA A 140 8.85 3.78 26.29
CA ALA A 140 9.96 2.88 26.64
C ALA A 140 11.29 3.32 26.01
N ALA A 141 11.30 4.30 25.10
CA ALA A 141 12.46 4.82 24.38
C ALA A 141 13.36 3.71 23.80
N PRO A 142 12.85 2.82 22.95
CA PRO A 142 13.64 1.71 22.40
C PRO A 142 14.74 2.19 21.44
N ASP A 143 15.80 1.37 21.32
CA ASP A 143 16.90 1.61 20.36
C ASP A 143 16.45 1.43 18.91
N VAL A 144 15.43 0.59 18.67
CA VAL A 144 14.86 0.34 17.34
C VAL A 144 13.34 0.35 17.40
N TYR A 145 12.74 1.18 16.56
CA TYR A 145 11.30 1.19 16.33
C TYR A 145 10.96 0.33 15.11
N LEU A 146 10.01 -0.57 15.26
CA LEU A 146 9.39 -1.33 14.18
C LEU A 146 7.96 -0.82 14.03
N LEU A 147 7.66 -0.16 12.91
CA LEU A 147 6.38 0.51 12.67
C LEU A 147 5.60 -0.22 11.57
N ASP A 148 4.48 -0.83 11.92
CA ASP A 148 3.62 -1.55 10.97
C ASP A 148 2.45 -0.66 10.53
N GLU A 149 2.54 -0.11 9.33
CA GLU A 149 1.56 0.79 8.69
C GLU A 149 1.17 1.98 9.59
N PRO A 150 2.12 2.78 10.10
CA PRO A 150 1.83 3.86 11.05
C PRO A 150 1.02 5.00 10.43
N THR A 151 0.98 5.10 9.10
CA THR A 151 0.26 6.16 8.37
C THR A 151 -1.21 5.83 8.10
N ASN A 152 -1.65 4.59 8.31
CA ASN A 152 -3.02 4.18 8.04
C ASN A 152 -4.02 4.96 8.94
N HIS A 153 -5.10 5.44 8.34
CA HIS A 153 -6.15 6.25 9.00
C HIS A 153 -5.68 7.60 9.55
N LEU A 154 -4.44 8.02 9.27
CA LEU A 154 -3.96 9.36 9.58
C LEU A 154 -4.35 10.32 8.46
N ASP A 155 -4.73 11.53 8.84
CA ASP A 155 -4.81 12.65 7.90
C ASP A 155 -3.42 13.28 7.66
N LEU A 156 -3.34 14.20 6.71
CA LEU A 156 -2.07 14.81 6.32
C LEU A 156 -1.38 15.55 7.49
N ALA A 157 -2.15 16.23 8.34
CA ALA A 157 -1.58 16.92 9.50
C ALA A 157 -0.89 15.93 10.46
N ARG A 158 -1.53 14.80 10.75
CA ARG A 158 -0.93 13.76 11.60
C ARG A 158 0.22 13.02 10.94
N ILE A 159 0.17 12.83 9.62
CA ILE A 159 1.33 12.31 8.89
C ILE A 159 2.51 13.28 9.05
N GLY A 160 2.26 14.59 8.97
CA GLY A 160 3.27 15.63 9.24
C GLY A 160 3.82 15.55 10.66
N GLN A 161 2.96 15.44 11.67
CA GLN A 161 3.35 15.28 13.08
C GLN A 161 4.18 13.98 13.29
N LEU A 162 3.75 12.86 12.70
CA LEU A 162 4.52 11.60 12.75
C LEU A 162 5.90 11.75 12.10
N GLN A 163 5.99 12.45 10.96
CA GLN A 163 7.27 12.71 10.29
C GLN A 163 8.18 13.58 11.14
N ALA A 164 7.65 14.66 11.73
CA ALA A 164 8.40 15.55 12.61
C ALA A 164 8.90 14.80 13.86
N TRP A 165 8.05 13.97 14.47
CA TRP A 165 8.43 13.14 15.60
C TRP A 165 9.55 12.14 15.23
N LEU A 166 9.43 11.44 14.08
CA LEU A 166 10.48 10.54 13.59
C LEU A 166 11.81 11.27 13.36
N GLN A 167 11.77 12.50 12.83
CA GLN A 167 12.97 13.33 12.62
C GLN A 167 13.59 13.79 13.93
N GLY A 168 12.77 14.01 14.97
CA GLY A 168 13.19 14.38 16.32
C GLY A 168 13.82 13.26 17.13
N LEU A 169 13.69 12.00 16.73
CA LEU A 169 14.30 10.86 17.44
C LEU A 169 15.84 10.99 17.50
N PRO A 170 16.49 10.47 18.55
CA PRO A 170 17.95 10.42 18.66
C PRO A 170 18.59 9.85 17.39
N ARG A 171 19.78 10.38 17.03
CA ARG A 171 20.45 10.02 15.76
C ARG A 171 20.87 8.56 15.67
N ASP A 172 21.02 7.88 16.78
CA ASP A 172 21.38 6.47 16.90
C ASP A 172 20.18 5.53 16.95
N THR A 173 18.96 6.08 17.08
CA THR A 173 17.73 5.28 17.08
C THR A 173 17.43 4.74 15.68
N GLY A 174 17.35 3.42 15.52
CA GLY A 174 16.97 2.75 14.29
C GLY A 174 15.44 2.79 14.07
N VAL A 175 14.99 2.87 12.82
CA VAL A 175 13.58 2.75 12.47
C VAL A 175 13.42 1.83 11.28
N ILE A 176 12.54 0.84 11.39
CA ILE A 176 12.05 0.06 10.25
C ILE A 176 10.56 0.31 10.15
N THR A 177 10.11 0.87 9.02
CA THR A 177 8.70 1.21 8.82
C THR A 177 8.13 0.50 7.59
N ILE A 178 6.93 -0.04 7.74
CA ILE A 178 6.08 -0.47 6.64
C ILE A 178 5.10 0.67 6.40
N SER A 179 4.94 1.12 5.16
CA SER A 179 3.87 2.04 4.79
C SER A 179 3.52 1.88 3.31
N HIS A 180 2.28 2.18 2.99
CA HIS A 180 1.79 2.30 1.62
C HIS A 180 1.79 3.75 1.11
N ASP A 181 2.11 4.73 1.97
CA ASP A 181 2.32 6.14 1.58
C ASP A 181 3.75 6.32 1.03
N ARG A 182 3.87 6.44 -0.29
CA ARG A 182 5.15 6.62 -0.99
C ARG A 182 5.87 7.90 -0.59
N ALA A 183 5.12 8.99 -0.44
CA ALA A 183 5.69 10.27 -0.05
C ALA A 183 6.19 10.26 1.40
N PHE A 184 5.51 9.52 2.29
CA PHE A 184 6.00 9.29 3.65
C PHE A 184 7.30 8.48 3.65
N LEU A 185 7.37 7.39 2.88
CA LEU A 185 8.60 6.58 2.76
C LEU A 185 9.76 7.41 2.22
N ASP A 186 9.54 8.22 1.17
CA ASP A 186 10.58 9.05 0.59
C ASP A 186 11.14 10.09 1.57
N GLN A 187 10.30 10.64 2.45
CA GLN A 187 10.70 11.68 3.40
C GLN A 187 11.23 11.13 4.73
N SER A 188 10.84 9.91 5.10
CA SER A 188 11.13 9.34 6.43
C SER A 188 12.18 8.24 6.40
N THR A 189 12.60 7.76 5.23
CA THR A 189 13.57 6.66 5.10
C THR A 189 14.79 7.05 4.27
N THR A 190 15.92 6.40 4.56
CA THR A 190 17.19 6.57 3.81
C THR A 190 17.60 5.28 3.10
N ARG A 191 16.96 4.17 3.45
CA ARG A 191 17.20 2.84 2.88
C ARG A 191 15.85 2.18 2.63
N THR A 192 15.78 1.35 1.59
CA THR A 192 14.56 0.60 1.26
C THR A 192 14.87 -0.88 1.08
N LEU A 193 14.13 -1.72 1.81
CA LEU A 193 14.15 -3.18 1.67
C LEU A 193 12.90 -3.63 0.90
N PHE A 194 13.09 -4.14 -0.30
CA PHE A 194 12.05 -4.82 -1.07
C PHE A 194 12.01 -6.30 -0.68
N LEU A 195 10.96 -6.69 0.04
CA LEU A 195 10.75 -8.07 0.49
C LEU A 195 10.02 -8.85 -0.60
N ARG A 196 10.65 -9.92 -1.09
CA ARG A 196 10.15 -10.83 -2.12
C ARG A 196 10.14 -12.27 -1.60
N ASP A 197 9.46 -13.16 -2.30
CA ASP A 197 9.50 -14.61 -1.99
C ASP A 197 10.93 -15.17 -2.13
N THR A 198 11.62 -14.72 -3.17
CA THR A 198 13.04 -14.96 -3.41
C THR A 198 13.70 -13.66 -3.87
N ALA A 199 15.01 -13.55 -3.68
CA ALA A 199 15.81 -12.41 -4.15
C ALA A 199 15.33 -11.03 -3.61
N SER A 200 14.98 -10.96 -2.30
CA SER A 200 14.77 -9.69 -1.60
C SER A 200 16.00 -8.79 -1.74
N ARG A 201 15.78 -7.48 -1.90
CA ARG A 201 16.87 -6.53 -2.17
C ARG A 201 16.77 -5.31 -1.27
N MET A 202 17.93 -4.85 -0.79
CA MET A 202 18.07 -3.61 -0.03
C MET A 202 18.86 -2.59 -0.83
N PHE A 203 18.34 -1.36 -0.86
CA PHE A 203 19.01 -0.21 -1.47
C PHE A 203 19.27 0.87 -0.40
N ALA A 204 20.42 1.53 -0.48
CA ALA A 204 20.75 2.69 0.35
C ALA A 204 20.16 3.97 -0.27
N LEU A 205 18.87 3.94 -0.53
CA LEU A 205 18.09 5.00 -1.18
C LEU A 205 16.68 5.03 -0.57
N PRO A 206 16.01 6.18 -0.49
CA PRO A 206 14.58 6.29 -0.22
C PRO A 206 13.75 5.53 -1.27
N TYR A 207 12.44 5.38 -1.01
CA TYR A 207 11.58 4.50 -1.80
C TYR A 207 11.62 4.74 -3.32
N SER A 208 11.33 5.97 -3.78
CA SER A 208 11.18 6.26 -5.21
C SER A 208 12.46 6.00 -6.02
N PRO A 209 13.64 6.52 -5.65
CA PRO A 209 14.88 6.18 -6.35
C PRO A 209 15.28 4.70 -6.16
N ALA A 210 14.96 4.06 -5.02
CA ALA A 210 15.21 2.65 -4.81
C ALA A 210 14.34 1.78 -5.74
N LYS A 211 13.08 2.15 -5.97
CA LYS A 211 12.19 1.46 -6.93
C LYS A 211 12.73 1.55 -8.35
N ALA A 212 13.20 2.72 -8.77
CA ALA A 212 13.83 2.89 -10.08
C ALA A 212 15.08 2.01 -10.23
N ALA A 213 15.94 1.96 -9.20
CA ALA A 213 17.12 1.09 -9.19
C ALA A 213 16.75 -0.41 -9.19
N LEU A 214 15.66 -0.78 -8.49
CA LEU A 214 15.15 -2.14 -8.48
C LEU A 214 14.72 -2.59 -9.89
N ILE A 215 13.95 -1.78 -10.60
CA ILE A 215 13.48 -2.05 -11.96
C ILE A 215 14.69 -2.24 -12.89
N GLN A 216 15.68 -1.34 -12.84
CA GLN A 216 16.91 -1.47 -13.64
C GLN A 216 17.67 -2.76 -13.33
N THR A 217 17.72 -3.16 -12.07
CA THR A 217 18.41 -4.38 -11.65
C THR A 217 17.65 -5.62 -12.13
N ASP A 218 16.34 -5.63 -12.03
CA ASP A 218 15.49 -6.74 -12.50
C ASP A 218 15.58 -6.89 -14.03
N ASP A 219 15.60 -5.80 -14.78
CA ASP A 219 15.81 -5.80 -16.23
C ASP A 219 17.20 -6.34 -16.61
N ALA A 220 18.23 -5.96 -15.85
CA ALA A 220 19.59 -6.47 -16.08
C ALA A 220 19.69 -7.96 -15.78
N ASP A 221 19.04 -8.43 -14.70
CA ASP A 221 19.01 -9.85 -14.35
C ASP A 221 18.20 -10.67 -15.38
N ALA A 222 17.10 -10.12 -15.89
CA ALA A 222 16.32 -10.75 -16.96
C ALA A 222 17.15 -10.94 -18.24
N ARG A 223 17.88 -9.90 -18.66
CA ARG A 223 18.79 -9.97 -19.83
C ARG A 223 19.93 -10.96 -19.62
N ARG A 224 20.51 -11.00 -18.40
CA ARG A 224 21.56 -11.99 -18.07
C ARG A 224 21.04 -13.40 -18.17
N PHE A 225 19.88 -13.67 -17.58
CA PHE A 225 19.25 -14.98 -17.63
C PHE A 225 18.97 -15.43 -19.06
N GLU A 226 18.40 -14.55 -19.90
CA GLU A 226 18.16 -14.84 -21.32
C GLU A 226 19.48 -15.12 -22.10
N ASN A 227 20.52 -14.32 -21.85
CA ASN A 227 21.84 -14.52 -22.47
C ASN A 227 22.47 -15.84 -22.03
N ASP A 228 22.35 -16.22 -20.76
CA ASP A 228 22.89 -17.48 -20.26
C ASP A 228 22.16 -18.68 -20.85
N LEU A 229 20.82 -18.62 -20.98
CA LEU A 229 20.03 -19.65 -21.67
C LEU A 229 20.43 -19.77 -23.16
N ASN A 230 20.52 -18.63 -23.87
CA ASN A 230 20.94 -18.60 -25.28
C ASN A 230 22.33 -19.20 -25.47
N LYS A 231 23.28 -18.90 -24.56
CA LYS A 231 24.63 -19.44 -24.58
C LYS A 231 24.65 -20.95 -24.30
N ALA A 232 23.85 -21.44 -23.34
CA ALA A 232 23.72 -22.87 -23.10
C ALA A 232 23.15 -23.61 -24.31
N ASP A 233 22.14 -23.03 -24.96
CA ASP A 233 21.54 -23.60 -26.17
C ASP A 233 22.51 -23.63 -27.37
N GLN A 234 23.31 -22.56 -27.56
CA GLN A 234 24.38 -22.55 -28.56
C GLN A 234 25.42 -23.66 -28.34
N LEU A 235 25.84 -23.85 -27.07
CA LEU A 235 26.79 -24.94 -26.75
C LEU A 235 26.19 -26.32 -27.00
N ARG A 236 24.89 -26.53 -26.70
CA ARG A 236 24.17 -27.77 -27.00
C ARG A 236 24.10 -28.04 -28.52
N ARG A 237 23.77 -27.01 -29.31
CA ARG A 237 23.76 -27.11 -30.78
C ARG A 237 25.13 -27.43 -31.34
N GLN A 238 26.21 -26.82 -30.80
CA GLN A 238 27.59 -27.16 -31.19
C GLN A 238 27.95 -28.59 -30.80
N ALA A 239 27.59 -29.02 -29.59
CA ALA A 239 27.78 -30.40 -29.14
C ALA A 239 27.07 -31.42 -30.05
N ALA A 240 25.82 -31.14 -30.43
CA ALA A 240 25.07 -32.01 -31.35
C ALA A 240 25.71 -32.13 -32.72
N LYS A 241 26.23 -31.02 -33.29
CA LYS A 241 26.97 -31.04 -34.56
C LYS A 241 28.25 -31.90 -34.45
N LEU A 242 29.06 -31.70 -33.40
CA LEU A 242 30.27 -32.46 -33.15
C LEU A 242 30.00 -33.95 -32.87
N GLN A 243 28.91 -34.25 -32.18
CA GLN A 243 28.48 -35.63 -31.94
C GLN A 243 28.19 -36.39 -33.25
N ASN A 244 27.46 -35.78 -34.17
CA ASN A 244 27.16 -36.36 -35.47
C ASN A 244 28.44 -36.62 -36.31
N ILE A 245 29.40 -35.68 -36.27
CA ILE A 245 30.70 -35.82 -36.94
C ILE A 245 31.53 -36.92 -36.26
N GLY A 246 31.55 -36.94 -34.91
CA GLY A 246 32.32 -37.92 -34.13
C GLY A 246 31.84 -39.36 -34.32
N ILE A 247 30.52 -39.56 -34.37
CA ILE A 247 29.91 -40.88 -34.65
C ILE A 247 30.29 -41.37 -36.05
N ASN A 248 30.24 -40.49 -37.06
CA ASN A 248 30.54 -40.84 -38.44
C ASN A 248 32.02 -41.04 -38.68
N SER A 249 32.91 -40.42 -37.88
CA SER A 249 34.40 -40.53 -38.07
C SER A 249 35.08 -41.46 -37.08
N GLY A 250 34.37 -42.02 -36.09
CA GLY A 250 34.93 -42.88 -35.01
C GLY A 250 35.94 -42.16 -34.11
N SER A 251 35.88 -40.83 -33.97
CA SER A 251 36.87 -40.01 -33.25
C SER A 251 36.52 -39.85 -31.77
N ASP A 252 37.26 -40.48 -30.89
CA ASP A 252 37.15 -40.37 -29.43
C ASP A 252 37.36 -38.95 -28.93
N LEU A 253 38.21 -38.18 -29.58
CA LEU A 253 38.47 -36.78 -29.29
C LEU A 253 37.21 -35.90 -29.45
N LEU A 254 36.41 -36.15 -30.52
CA LEU A 254 35.16 -35.43 -30.78
C LEU A 254 34.08 -35.82 -29.80
N ILE A 255 34.03 -37.08 -29.38
CA ILE A 255 33.09 -37.57 -28.36
C ILE A 255 33.38 -36.89 -27.02
N THR A 256 34.65 -36.85 -26.64
CA THR A 256 35.08 -36.17 -25.38
C THR A 256 34.75 -34.68 -25.40
N LYS A 257 35.02 -33.99 -26.53
CA LYS A 257 34.71 -32.55 -26.68
C LYS A 257 33.19 -32.28 -26.64
N THR A 258 32.41 -33.18 -27.23
CA THR A 258 30.93 -33.13 -27.14
C THR A 258 30.45 -33.21 -25.72
N LYS A 259 30.98 -34.12 -24.90
CA LYS A 259 30.66 -34.25 -23.48
C LYS A 259 31.01 -32.98 -22.72
N GLN A 260 32.20 -32.44 -22.92
CA GLN A 260 32.65 -31.17 -22.28
C GLN A 260 31.72 -29.98 -22.61
N LEU A 261 31.25 -29.87 -23.86
CA LEU A 261 30.33 -28.80 -24.25
C LEU A 261 28.95 -28.96 -23.62
N LYS A 262 28.43 -30.21 -23.51
CA LYS A 262 27.17 -30.50 -22.80
C LYS A 262 27.30 -30.16 -21.30
N ASP A 263 28.37 -30.66 -20.65
CA ASP A 263 28.62 -30.37 -19.21
C ASP A 263 28.75 -28.87 -18.93
N ARG A 264 29.33 -28.12 -19.87
CA ARG A 264 29.45 -26.66 -19.76
C ARG A 264 28.11 -25.97 -19.97
N ALA A 265 27.27 -26.41 -20.89
CA ALA A 265 25.92 -25.91 -21.10
C ALA A 265 25.07 -26.15 -19.87
N ASP A 266 25.12 -27.36 -19.31
CA ASP A 266 24.34 -27.72 -18.10
C ASP A 266 24.80 -26.92 -16.86
N LYS A 267 26.11 -26.64 -16.73
CA LYS A 267 26.64 -25.77 -15.69
C LYS A 267 26.14 -24.32 -15.82
N ILE A 268 26.11 -23.79 -17.05
CA ILE A 268 25.60 -22.42 -17.29
C ILE A 268 24.11 -22.37 -16.96
N GLU A 269 23.31 -23.35 -17.41
CA GLU A 269 21.87 -23.40 -17.15
C GLU A 269 21.57 -23.60 -15.66
N ALA A 270 22.30 -24.49 -14.97
CA ALA A 270 22.16 -24.68 -13.52
C ALA A 270 22.58 -23.44 -12.71
N GLY A 271 23.51 -22.64 -13.22
CA GLY A 271 23.93 -21.37 -12.62
C GLY A 271 23.03 -20.18 -12.99
N ALA A 272 22.26 -20.30 -14.06
CA ALA A 272 21.35 -19.25 -14.50
C ALA A 272 20.21 -19.09 -13.49
N ARG A 273 20.12 -17.90 -12.86
CA ARG A 273 19.05 -17.59 -11.94
C ARG A 273 17.89 -16.99 -12.73
N PRO A 274 16.68 -17.59 -12.67
CA PRO A 274 15.52 -16.98 -13.31
C PRO A 274 15.32 -15.57 -12.79
N ALA A 275 15.05 -14.63 -13.70
CA ALA A 275 14.67 -13.28 -13.31
C ALA A 275 13.47 -13.35 -12.38
N HIS A 276 13.47 -12.52 -11.34
CA HIS A 276 12.32 -12.41 -10.47
C HIS A 276 11.14 -11.92 -11.30
N ARG A 277 10.11 -12.74 -11.43
CA ARG A 277 8.80 -12.32 -11.93
C ARG A 277 7.88 -12.18 -10.74
N GLU A 278 7.56 -10.97 -10.41
CA GLU A 278 6.50 -10.73 -9.41
C GLU A 278 5.26 -11.46 -9.89
N GLY A 279 4.76 -12.38 -9.06
CA GLY A 279 3.45 -12.96 -9.29
C GLY A 279 2.44 -11.82 -9.27
N SER A 280 1.79 -11.56 -10.40
CA SER A 280 0.82 -10.48 -10.51
C SER A 280 -0.13 -10.53 -9.29
N ALA A 281 -0.11 -9.48 -8.50
CA ALA A 281 -1.06 -9.32 -7.38
C ALA A 281 -2.52 -9.30 -7.86
N GLY A 282 -2.72 -9.28 -9.16
CA GLY A 282 -3.98 -9.16 -9.87
C GLY A 282 -4.05 -7.82 -10.61
N ALA A 283 -4.45 -7.87 -11.89
CA ALA A 283 -4.56 -6.68 -12.71
C ALA A 283 -5.79 -5.86 -12.30
N ILE A 284 -5.61 -4.59 -11.96
CA ILE A 284 -6.69 -3.62 -11.90
C ILE A 284 -6.95 -3.17 -13.34
N LYS A 285 -8.20 -3.29 -13.80
CA LYS A 285 -8.65 -2.80 -15.09
C LYS A 285 -9.95 -2.04 -14.90
N LEU A 286 -10.11 -0.93 -15.59
CA LEU A 286 -11.32 -0.12 -15.59
C LEU A 286 -11.98 -0.16 -16.97
N ALA A 287 -13.20 0.34 -17.06
CA ALA A 287 -13.94 0.51 -18.30
C ALA A 287 -14.31 1.99 -18.46
N ASN A 288 -14.53 2.43 -19.69
CA ASN A 288 -15.06 3.75 -19.96
C ASN A 288 -16.02 3.64 -21.13
N SER A 289 -17.34 3.65 -20.86
CA SER A 289 -18.38 3.55 -21.90
C SER A 289 -18.47 4.80 -22.77
N GLY A 290 -17.74 5.86 -22.44
CA GLY A 290 -17.79 7.13 -23.13
C GLY A 290 -19.08 7.91 -22.89
N THR A 291 -19.11 9.15 -23.36
CA THR A 291 -20.31 10.01 -23.30
C THR A 291 -20.20 11.11 -24.34
N HIS A 292 -21.35 11.59 -24.85
CA HIS A 292 -21.45 12.78 -25.69
C HIS A 292 -21.75 14.04 -24.87
N ALA A 293 -22.10 13.91 -23.60
CA ALA A 293 -22.33 15.06 -22.72
C ALA A 293 -21.03 15.84 -22.49
N LYS A 294 -21.09 17.17 -22.67
CA LYS A 294 -19.95 18.06 -22.37
C LYS A 294 -19.66 18.08 -20.88
N ALA A 295 -20.69 18.32 -20.05
CA ALA A 295 -20.60 18.28 -18.61
C ALA A 295 -21.39 17.07 -18.06
N LEU A 296 -20.76 16.27 -17.25
CA LEU A 296 -21.36 15.10 -16.59
C LEU A 296 -22.03 15.46 -15.27
N ILE A 297 -21.40 16.35 -14.50
CA ILE A 297 -21.95 16.90 -13.25
C ILE A 297 -21.85 18.42 -13.30
N THR A 298 -22.90 19.10 -12.89
CA THR A 298 -22.94 20.57 -12.76
C THR A 298 -23.41 20.90 -11.34
N LEU A 299 -22.66 21.75 -10.66
CA LEU A 299 -22.96 22.29 -9.33
C LEU A 299 -23.24 23.78 -9.47
N THR A 300 -24.36 24.25 -8.94
CA THR A 300 -24.77 25.65 -8.98
C THR A 300 -25.11 26.10 -7.57
N ASP A 301 -24.15 26.71 -6.89
CA ASP A 301 -24.26 27.20 -5.51
C ASP A 301 -24.88 26.18 -4.52
N ALA A 302 -24.52 24.91 -4.70
CA ALA A 302 -25.04 23.86 -3.84
C ALA A 302 -24.49 23.99 -2.42
N ALA A 303 -25.37 24.05 -1.44
CA ALA A 303 -25.01 24.01 -0.03
C ALA A 303 -24.78 22.57 0.40
N ILE A 304 -23.57 22.23 0.82
CA ILE A 304 -23.24 20.94 1.42
C ILE A 304 -23.49 21.00 2.91
N THR A 305 -24.30 20.06 3.42
CA THR A 305 -24.76 20.03 4.82
C THR A 305 -24.43 18.72 5.50
N THR A 306 -24.37 18.73 6.83
CA THR A 306 -24.38 17.48 7.62
C THR A 306 -25.76 16.82 7.57
N PRO A 307 -25.91 15.54 7.96
CA PRO A 307 -27.22 14.87 8.05
C PRO A 307 -28.24 15.64 8.91
N GLU A 308 -27.76 16.36 9.92
CA GLU A 308 -28.60 17.19 10.83
C GLU A 308 -28.94 18.57 10.23
N GLY A 309 -28.53 18.84 8.99
CA GLY A 309 -28.85 20.09 8.27
C GLY A 309 -27.92 21.28 8.51
N ARG A 310 -26.81 21.10 9.27
CA ARG A 310 -25.83 22.17 9.46
C ARG A 310 -25.03 22.39 8.17
N ALA A 311 -25.01 23.63 7.66
CA ALA A 311 -24.24 23.99 6.50
C ALA A 311 -22.72 23.89 6.77
N LEU A 312 -22.01 23.19 5.88
CA LEU A 312 -20.57 23.04 5.90
C LEU A 312 -19.90 24.05 4.96
N PHE A 313 -20.26 24.02 3.69
CA PHE A 313 -19.74 24.94 2.68
C PHE A 313 -20.65 25.03 1.44
N SER A 314 -20.44 26.06 0.59
CA SER A 314 -21.06 26.19 -0.71
C SER A 314 -20.10 25.83 -1.82
N THR A 315 -20.61 25.20 -2.88
CA THR A 315 -19.80 24.76 -4.03
C THR A 315 -19.46 25.89 -5.01
N GLY A 316 -20.24 27.00 -5.01
CA GLY A 316 -20.21 27.94 -6.10
C GLY A 316 -20.63 27.26 -7.43
N GLN A 317 -20.22 27.86 -8.55
CA GLN A 317 -20.42 27.25 -9.88
C GLN A 317 -19.24 26.35 -10.21
N LYS A 318 -19.49 25.04 -10.35
CA LYS A 318 -18.50 24.03 -10.69
C LYS A 318 -19.12 23.02 -11.67
N TRP A 319 -18.27 22.43 -12.49
CA TRP A 319 -18.70 21.36 -13.42
C TRP A 319 -17.57 20.37 -13.61
N ILE A 320 -17.94 19.15 -13.95
CA ILE A 320 -17.01 18.08 -14.31
C ILE A 320 -17.29 17.71 -15.77
N GLU A 321 -16.29 17.91 -16.61
CA GLU A 321 -16.34 17.57 -18.04
C GLU A 321 -15.71 16.20 -18.29
N ARG A 322 -15.90 15.70 -19.51
CA ARG A 322 -15.27 14.45 -19.94
C ARG A 322 -13.75 14.56 -19.89
N GLY A 323 -13.11 13.60 -19.24
CA GLY A 323 -11.66 13.55 -19.04
C GLY A 323 -11.15 14.31 -17.81
N ASP A 324 -12.05 15.01 -17.10
CA ASP A 324 -11.69 15.64 -15.83
C ASP A 324 -11.46 14.57 -14.76
N ARG A 325 -10.35 14.68 -14.07
CA ARG A 325 -10.03 13.91 -12.86
C ARG A 325 -9.90 14.90 -11.71
N VAL A 326 -11.08 15.20 -11.15
CA VAL A 326 -11.22 16.22 -10.10
C VAL A 326 -10.88 15.60 -8.76
N VAL A 327 -9.96 16.19 -8.01
CA VAL A 327 -9.63 15.76 -6.65
C VAL A 327 -10.17 16.78 -5.65
N ILE A 328 -10.91 16.31 -4.63
CA ILE A 328 -11.39 17.14 -3.53
C ILE A 328 -10.31 17.16 -2.44
N LEU A 329 -9.78 18.36 -2.18
CA LEU A 329 -8.81 18.64 -1.12
C LEU A 329 -9.51 19.26 0.09
N GLY A 330 -9.16 18.82 1.28
CA GLY A 330 -9.71 19.38 2.53
C GLY A 330 -9.38 18.51 3.73
N ARG A 331 -9.38 19.12 4.91
CA ARG A 331 -9.13 18.46 6.20
C ARG A 331 -10.15 17.36 6.49
N ASN A 332 -9.82 16.48 7.43
CA ASN A 332 -10.80 15.56 7.96
C ASN A 332 -11.95 16.35 8.61
N GLY A 333 -13.18 15.87 8.39
CA GLY A 333 -14.38 16.58 8.85
C GLY A 333 -14.78 17.82 8.03
N ALA A 334 -14.02 18.24 7.00
CA ALA A 334 -14.39 19.40 6.16
C ALA A 334 -15.65 19.17 5.31
N GLY A 335 -16.14 17.93 5.19
CA GLY A 335 -17.37 17.61 4.45
C GLY A 335 -17.14 16.98 3.09
N LYS A 336 -15.94 16.43 2.81
CA LYS A 336 -15.64 15.72 1.55
C LYS A 336 -16.64 14.60 1.26
N SER A 337 -16.84 13.68 2.20
CA SER A 337 -17.80 12.57 2.04
C SER A 337 -19.26 13.06 2.00
N GLN A 338 -19.59 14.20 2.65
CA GLN A 338 -20.92 14.80 2.52
C GLN A 338 -21.17 15.33 1.12
N MET A 339 -20.16 15.92 0.48
CA MET A 339 -20.24 16.34 -0.92
C MET A 339 -20.40 15.13 -1.85
N VAL A 340 -19.61 14.07 -1.66
CA VAL A 340 -19.76 12.79 -2.38
C VAL A 340 -21.21 12.27 -2.23
N GLY A 341 -21.73 12.20 -1.02
CA GLY A 341 -23.10 11.78 -0.73
C GLY A 341 -24.17 12.68 -1.37
N ALA A 342 -23.95 13.99 -1.40
CA ALA A 342 -24.88 14.94 -2.05
C ALA A 342 -24.92 14.71 -3.57
N ILE A 343 -23.78 14.47 -4.22
CA ILE A 343 -23.70 14.15 -5.64
C ILE A 343 -24.39 12.81 -5.93
N LEU A 344 -24.14 11.77 -5.13
CA LEU A 344 -24.81 10.47 -5.28
C LEU A 344 -26.32 10.59 -5.19
N ARG A 345 -26.85 11.32 -4.22
CA ARG A 345 -28.29 11.57 -4.11
C ARG A 345 -28.84 12.31 -5.34
N ALA A 346 -28.09 13.29 -5.84
CA ALA A 346 -28.52 14.07 -7.01
C ALA A 346 -28.44 13.26 -8.31
N ILE A 347 -27.57 12.28 -8.43
CA ILE A 347 -27.56 11.33 -9.57
C ILE A 347 -28.84 10.48 -9.55
N ALA A 348 -29.26 10.02 -8.36
CA ALA A 348 -30.50 9.24 -8.22
C ALA A 348 -31.78 10.09 -8.36
N ALA A 349 -31.74 11.33 -7.84
CA ALA A 349 -32.87 12.27 -7.86
C ALA A 349 -32.33 13.70 -8.10
N PRO A 350 -32.36 14.22 -9.34
CA PRO A 350 -31.81 15.52 -9.69
C PRO A 350 -32.39 16.66 -8.81
N THR A 351 -31.53 17.58 -8.39
CA THR A 351 -31.90 18.77 -7.65
C THR A 351 -31.71 20.04 -8.49
N ALA A 352 -32.20 21.17 -8.01
CA ALA A 352 -32.01 22.46 -8.68
C ALA A 352 -30.52 22.88 -8.72
N THR A 353 -29.75 22.50 -7.69
CA THR A 353 -28.36 22.93 -7.47
C THR A 353 -27.32 21.92 -7.90
N ILE A 354 -27.67 20.64 -8.02
CA ILE A 354 -26.75 19.57 -8.49
C ILE A 354 -27.47 18.80 -9.60
N LYS A 355 -26.89 18.82 -10.80
CA LYS A 355 -27.44 18.16 -11.98
C LYS A 355 -26.43 17.16 -12.54
N ALA A 356 -26.90 15.96 -12.83
CA ALA A 356 -26.16 14.94 -13.56
C ALA A 356 -26.65 14.83 -14.99
N ALA A 357 -25.78 14.53 -15.94
CA ALA A 357 -26.16 14.26 -17.31
C ALA A 357 -27.04 13.00 -17.39
N ALA A 358 -28.06 13.01 -18.25
CA ALA A 358 -28.96 11.85 -18.44
C ALA A 358 -28.19 10.58 -18.92
N THR A 359 -27.05 10.75 -19.59
CA THR A 359 -26.20 9.67 -20.10
C THR A 359 -25.12 9.24 -19.09
N LEU A 360 -25.15 9.74 -17.85
CA LEU A 360 -24.18 9.41 -16.84
C LEU A 360 -24.38 7.96 -16.38
N ALA A 361 -23.34 7.14 -16.56
CA ALA A 361 -23.22 5.80 -16.01
C ALA A 361 -22.22 5.83 -14.85
N LEU A 362 -22.73 5.70 -13.62
CA LEU A 362 -21.94 5.85 -12.40
C LEU A 362 -21.20 4.57 -12.05
N GLY A 363 -19.89 4.70 -11.78
CA GLY A 363 -19.09 3.74 -11.02
C GLY A 363 -18.75 4.35 -9.66
N HIS A 364 -19.24 3.77 -8.57
CA HIS A 364 -19.02 4.27 -7.23
C HIS A 364 -18.26 3.27 -6.36
N SER A 365 -17.24 3.75 -5.68
CA SER A 365 -16.53 3.01 -4.62
C SER A 365 -16.42 3.91 -3.40
N ASP A 366 -16.93 3.44 -2.28
CA ASP A 366 -16.80 4.09 -0.99
C ASP A 366 -15.61 3.54 -0.18
N GLN A 367 -15.22 4.26 0.85
CA GLN A 367 -14.10 3.90 1.73
C GLN A 367 -14.28 2.54 2.41
N MET A 368 -15.51 2.14 2.73
CA MET A 368 -15.83 0.90 3.43
C MET A 368 -16.09 -0.29 2.49
N LEU A 369 -16.04 -0.06 1.16
CA LEU A 369 -16.38 -1.06 0.14
C LEU A 369 -17.78 -1.67 0.38
N ALA A 370 -18.75 -0.87 0.85
CA ALA A 370 -20.10 -1.30 1.19
C ALA A 370 -20.88 -1.92 0.01
N GLN A 371 -20.43 -1.66 -1.23
CA GLN A 371 -20.95 -2.31 -2.43
C GLN A 371 -20.63 -3.83 -2.48
N LEU A 372 -19.73 -4.33 -1.63
CA LEU A 372 -19.39 -5.75 -1.56
C LEU A 372 -20.16 -6.41 -0.41
N PRO A 373 -21.17 -7.25 -0.67
CA PRO A 373 -21.91 -7.93 0.40
C PRO A 373 -21.06 -9.03 1.03
N ASP A 374 -20.80 -8.92 2.33
CA ASP A 374 -19.90 -9.79 3.08
C ASP A 374 -20.28 -11.28 3.05
N ALA A 375 -21.58 -11.60 3.02
CA ALA A 375 -22.09 -12.97 3.04
C ALA A 375 -22.02 -13.67 1.66
N VAL A 376 -21.89 -12.92 0.57
CA VAL A 376 -21.85 -13.45 -0.80
C VAL A 376 -20.43 -13.89 -1.15
N THR A 377 -20.30 -14.88 -2.04
CA THR A 377 -18.99 -15.27 -2.55
C THR A 377 -18.58 -14.43 -3.75
N PRO A 378 -17.29 -14.18 -3.99
CA PRO A 378 -16.81 -13.48 -5.18
C PRO A 378 -17.38 -14.09 -6.48
N PHE A 379 -17.42 -15.42 -6.56
CA PHE A 379 -17.96 -16.12 -7.72
C PHE A 379 -19.44 -15.81 -7.94
N ALA A 380 -20.27 -15.94 -6.90
CA ALA A 380 -21.70 -15.62 -6.99
C ALA A 380 -21.99 -14.15 -7.26
N LEU A 381 -21.09 -13.24 -6.85
CA LEU A 381 -21.21 -11.80 -7.16
C LEU A 381 -20.97 -11.54 -8.63
N ILE A 382 -19.91 -12.10 -9.21
CA ILE A 382 -19.52 -11.84 -10.61
C ILE A 382 -20.41 -12.58 -11.61
N THR A 383 -20.92 -13.77 -11.28
CA THR A 383 -21.85 -14.51 -12.15
C THR A 383 -23.21 -13.86 -12.32
N ARG A 384 -23.54 -12.82 -11.53
CA ARG A 384 -24.72 -11.97 -11.79
C ARG A 384 -24.64 -11.18 -13.10
N THR A 385 -23.43 -10.96 -13.60
CA THR A 385 -23.17 -10.11 -14.79
C THR A 385 -22.44 -10.84 -15.90
N THR A 386 -21.87 -12.03 -15.64
CA THR A 386 -21.09 -12.81 -16.60
C THR A 386 -21.36 -14.30 -16.49
N ILE A 387 -20.94 -15.09 -17.50
CA ILE A 387 -21.00 -16.56 -17.45
C ILE A 387 -19.89 -17.14 -16.56
N ASP A 388 -20.11 -18.32 -16.00
CA ASP A 388 -19.26 -18.97 -15.01
C ASP A 388 -17.77 -19.05 -15.38
N GLN A 389 -17.47 -19.48 -16.61
CA GLN A 389 -16.08 -19.59 -17.06
C GLN A 389 -15.38 -18.23 -17.11
N THR A 390 -16.08 -17.19 -17.58
CA THR A 390 -15.58 -15.82 -17.62
C THR A 390 -15.40 -15.28 -16.19
N ALA A 391 -16.34 -15.55 -15.28
CA ALA A 391 -16.25 -15.14 -13.89
C ALA A 391 -14.99 -15.68 -13.21
N ARG A 392 -14.69 -16.98 -13.37
CA ARG A 392 -13.48 -17.60 -12.81
C ARG A 392 -12.20 -16.98 -13.37
N THR A 393 -12.17 -16.72 -14.67
CA THR A 393 -11.03 -16.09 -15.34
C THR A 393 -10.80 -14.65 -14.83
N LEU A 394 -11.88 -13.85 -14.73
CA LEU A 394 -11.82 -12.48 -14.22
C LEU A 394 -11.35 -12.44 -12.77
N LEU A 395 -11.90 -13.29 -11.90
CA LEU A 395 -11.51 -13.39 -10.50
C LEU A 395 -10.04 -13.80 -10.34
N SER A 396 -9.59 -14.78 -11.11
CA SER A 396 -8.16 -15.15 -11.12
C SER A 396 -7.28 -14.00 -11.62
N GLY A 397 -7.74 -13.26 -12.63
CA GLY A 397 -7.05 -12.09 -13.18
C GLY A 397 -6.88 -10.94 -12.19
N VAL A 398 -7.78 -10.78 -11.21
CA VAL A 398 -7.65 -9.80 -10.12
C VAL A 398 -7.01 -10.38 -8.84
N GLY A 399 -6.40 -11.57 -8.95
CA GLY A 399 -5.63 -12.19 -7.86
C GLY A 399 -6.47 -12.95 -6.82
N ILE A 400 -7.74 -13.27 -7.10
CA ILE A 400 -8.58 -14.13 -6.26
C ILE A 400 -8.42 -15.57 -6.72
N LYS A 401 -7.59 -16.32 -6.01
CA LYS A 401 -7.31 -17.74 -6.32
C LYS A 401 -8.58 -18.60 -6.26
N PRO A 402 -8.65 -19.74 -6.99
CA PRO A 402 -9.83 -20.61 -7.02
C PRO A 402 -10.39 -20.97 -5.64
N ASP A 403 -9.53 -21.28 -4.68
CA ASP A 403 -9.92 -21.65 -3.30
C ASP A 403 -10.61 -20.52 -2.53
N TRP A 404 -10.48 -19.27 -3.00
CA TRP A 404 -11.07 -18.09 -2.39
C TRP A 404 -12.30 -17.57 -3.13
N GLN A 405 -12.52 -18.03 -4.37
CA GLN A 405 -13.66 -17.58 -5.19
C GLN A 405 -15.01 -18.01 -4.63
N GLU A 406 -15.03 -19.11 -3.89
CA GLU A 406 -16.26 -19.69 -3.29
C GLU A 406 -16.35 -19.47 -1.77
N LYS A 407 -15.42 -18.70 -1.18
CA LYS A 407 -15.51 -18.29 0.23
C LYS A 407 -16.23 -16.96 0.35
N PRO A 408 -16.94 -16.68 1.46
CA PRO A 408 -17.58 -15.39 1.69
C PRO A 408 -16.60 -14.23 1.55
N ILE A 409 -17.05 -13.13 0.97
CA ILE A 409 -16.25 -11.89 0.77
C ILE A 409 -15.71 -11.37 2.10
N ALA A 410 -16.43 -11.55 3.20
CA ALA A 410 -15.94 -11.20 4.54
C ALA A 410 -14.55 -11.78 4.87
N LYS A 411 -14.22 -12.98 4.33
CA LYS A 411 -12.94 -13.67 4.57
C LYS A 411 -11.80 -13.22 3.68
N LEU A 412 -12.05 -12.38 2.68
CA LEU A 412 -11.01 -11.82 1.82
C LEU A 412 -10.18 -10.79 2.58
N SER A 413 -8.89 -10.68 2.23
CA SER A 413 -8.06 -9.57 2.72
C SER A 413 -8.54 -8.23 2.16
N GLY A 414 -8.22 -7.12 2.84
CA GLY A 414 -8.58 -5.76 2.38
C GLY A 414 -8.16 -5.51 0.93
N GLY A 415 -6.93 -5.88 0.55
CA GLY A 415 -6.45 -5.74 -0.82
C GLY A 415 -7.19 -6.62 -1.84
N GLN A 416 -7.64 -7.82 -1.45
CA GLN A 416 -8.49 -8.66 -2.31
C GLN A 416 -9.88 -8.04 -2.46
N LYS A 417 -10.48 -7.51 -1.39
CA LYS A 417 -11.76 -6.79 -1.43
C LYS A 417 -11.66 -5.56 -2.34
N ALA A 418 -10.60 -4.75 -2.22
CA ALA A 418 -10.41 -3.58 -3.06
C ALA A 418 -10.31 -3.96 -4.55
N ARG A 419 -9.53 -4.99 -4.92
CA ARG A 419 -9.45 -5.46 -6.30
C ARG A 419 -10.76 -6.05 -6.82
N LEU A 420 -11.52 -6.76 -5.97
CA LEU A 420 -12.86 -7.24 -6.32
C LEU A 420 -13.82 -6.07 -6.59
N ALA A 421 -13.78 -5.02 -5.77
CA ALA A 421 -14.57 -3.81 -5.98
C ALA A 421 -14.27 -3.14 -7.32
N MET A 422 -12.98 -3.02 -7.67
CA MET A 422 -12.57 -2.50 -8.98
C MET A 422 -13.05 -3.37 -10.14
N LEU A 423 -13.07 -4.70 -9.99
CA LEU A 423 -13.65 -5.61 -10.98
C LEU A 423 -15.16 -5.40 -11.13
N VAL A 424 -15.89 -5.25 -10.04
CA VAL A 424 -17.35 -4.96 -10.06
C VAL A 424 -17.60 -3.63 -10.76
N LEU A 425 -16.82 -2.59 -10.43
CA LEU A 425 -16.90 -1.29 -11.11
C LEU A 425 -16.67 -1.41 -12.62
N ARG A 426 -15.64 -2.15 -13.03
CA ARG A 426 -15.37 -2.39 -14.44
C ARG A 426 -16.54 -3.03 -15.17
N LEU A 427 -17.17 -4.02 -14.55
CA LEU A 427 -18.29 -4.77 -15.14
C LEU A 427 -19.56 -3.92 -15.29
N SER A 428 -19.74 -2.87 -14.49
CA SER A 428 -20.82 -1.91 -14.66
C SER A 428 -20.62 -0.94 -15.84
N ASN A 429 -19.43 -0.98 -16.48
CA ASN A 429 -19.06 -0.18 -17.65
C ASN A 429 -19.40 1.33 -17.51
N PRO A 430 -18.91 2.00 -16.46
CA PRO A 430 -19.24 3.39 -16.19
C PRO A 430 -18.56 4.35 -17.16
N ASN A 431 -19.07 5.60 -17.21
CA ASN A 431 -18.39 6.73 -17.86
C ASN A 431 -18.02 7.85 -16.86
N PHE A 432 -18.44 7.70 -15.62
CA PHE A 432 -18.07 8.59 -14.53
C PHE A 432 -17.77 7.78 -13.27
N TYR A 433 -16.59 8.00 -12.69
CA TYR A 433 -16.16 7.36 -11.45
C TYR A 433 -16.25 8.32 -10.28
N LEU A 434 -16.84 7.86 -9.18
CA LEU A 434 -16.84 8.56 -7.91
C LEU A 434 -16.16 7.66 -6.88
N LEU A 435 -14.92 8.04 -6.51
CA LEU A 435 -14.03 7.19 -5.72
C LEU A 435 -13.65 7.92 -4.43
N ASP A 436 -14.07 7.36 -3.28
CA ASP A 436 -13.75 7.87 -1.95
C ASP A 436 -12.67 6.97 -1.32
N GLU A 437 -11.45 7.50 -1.17
CA GLU A 437 -10.25 6.83 -0.69
C GLU A 437 -9.95 5.49 -1.40
N PRO A 438 -9.86 5.45 -2.74
CA PRO A 438 -9.73 4.21 -3.50
C PRO A 438 -8.38 3.50 -3.31
N THR A 439 -7.39 4.18 -2.75
CA THR A 439 -6.06 3.66 -2.44
C THR A 439 -5.99 2.91 -1.11
N ASN A 440 -7.00 3.06 -0.25
CA ASN A 440 -7.08 2.34 1.00
C ASN A 440 -7.10 0.82 0.75
N HIS A 441 -6.34 0.08 1.53
CA HIS A 441 -6.16 -1.37 1.42
C HIS A 441 -5.39 -1.86 0.18
N LEU A 442 -5.04 -0.98 -0.77
CA LEU A 442 -4.14 -1.33 -1.87
C LEU A 442 -2.68 -1.21 -1.41
N ASP A 443 -1.88 -2.20 -1.78
CA ASP A 443 -0.42 -2.05 -1.72
C ASP A 443 0.07 -1.06 -2.79
N ILE A 444 1.31 -0.63 -2.70
CA ILE A 444 1.87 0.38 -3.61
C ILE A 444 1.71 -0.04 -5.08
N GLU A 445 1.91 -1.33 -5.39
CA GLU A 445 1.72 -1.85 -6.76
C GLU A 445 0.27 -1.75 -7.22
N GLY A 446 -0.69 -2.02 -6.32
CA GLY A 446 -2.11 -1.85 -6.60
C GLY A 446 -2.50 -0.38 -6.81
N GLN A 447 -1.90 0.54 -6.05
CA GLN A 447 -2.10 1.98 -6.24
C GLN A 447 -1.55 2.43 -7.60
N GLU A 448 -0.32 2.04 -7.95
CA GLU A 448 0.30 2.33 -9.24
C GLU A 448 -0.50 1.74 -10.42
N ALA A 449 -1.04 0.53 -10.25
CA ALA A 449 -1.89 -0.09 -11.26
C ALA A 449 -3.21 0.69 -11.45
N LEU A 450 -3.83 1.17 -10.37
CA LEU A 450 -5.02 2.00 -10.43
C LEU A 450 -4.75 3.35 -11.09
N GLU A 451 -3.62 4.00 -10.76
CA GLU A 451 -3.15 5.24 -11.41
C GLU A 451 -3.02 5.05 -12.92
N ALA A 452 -2.25 4.03 -13.33
CA ALA A 452 -2.01 3.74 -14.73
C ALA A 452 -3.33 3.49 -15.50
N GLU A 453 -4.27 2.77 -14.89
CA GLU A 453 -5.54 2.44 -15.52
C GLU A 453 -6.48 3.64 -15.64
N LEU A 454 -6.55 4.52 -14.61
CA LEU A 454 -7.33 5.77 -14.67
C LEU A 454 -6.82 6.71 -15.77
N LEU A 455 -5.50 6.75 -15.97
CA LEU A 455 -4.87 7.54 -17.02
C LEU A 455 -5.07 6.91 -18.40
N ALA A 456 -4.84 5.61 -18.54
CA ALA A 456 -4.92 4.90 -19.82
C ALA A 456 -6.35 4.88 -20.41
N THR A 457 -7.36 4.75 -19.55
CA THR A 457 -8.77 4.75 -19.96
C THR A 457 -9.33 6.14 -20.22
N GLY A 458 -8.58 7.20 -19.88
CA GLY A 458 -9.09 8.58 -19.92
C GLY A 458 -10.34 8.76 -19.06
N ALA A 459 -10.36 8.10 -17.89
CA ALA A 459 -11.49 8.09 -16.98
C ALA A 459 -11.87 9.50 -16.54
N THR A 460 -13.17 9.77 -16.50
CA THR A 460 -13.72 10.98 -15.86
C THR A 460 -14.06 10.62 -14.43
N CYS A 461 -13.50 11.33 -13.45
CA CYS A 461 -13.72 10.97 -12.06
C CYS A 461 -13.74 12.15 -11.09
N LEU A 462 -14.43 11.94 -9.97
CA LEU A 462 -14.33 12.73 -8.77
C LEU A 462 -13.69 11.87 -7.68
N LEU A 463 -12.57 12.32 -7.14
CA LEU A 463 -11.71 11.59 -6.25
C LEU A 463 -11.61 12.30 -4.89
N VAL A 464 -11.67 11.52 -3.83
CA VAL A 464 -11.21 11.91 -2.50
C VAL A 464 -10.04 11.02 -2.14
N SER A 465 -8.88 11.57 -1.84
CA SER A 465 -7.71 10.80 -1.38
C SER A 465 -6.77 11.65 -0.56
N HIS A 466 -6.15 11.03 0.44
CA HIS A 466 -5.08 11.60 1.26
C HIS A 466 -3.69 11.16 0.77
N GLU A 467 -3.61 10.22 -0.17
CA GLU A 467 -2.34 9.74 -0.71
C GLU A 467 -1.79 10.75 -1.73
N ARG A 468 -0.74 11.48 -1.33
CA ARG A 468 -0.17 12.62 -2.08
C ARG A 468 0.33 12.23 -3.47
N SER A 469 0.99 11.07 -3.58
CA SER A 469 1.56 10.60 -4.85
C SER A 469 0.45 10.24 -5.83
N PHE A 470 -0.62 9.59 -5.35
CA PHE A 470 -1.81 9.28 -6.15
C PHE A 470 -2.52 10.54 -6.65
N VAL A 471 -2.72 11.52 -5.76
CA VAL A 471 -3.35 12.81 -6.10
C VAL A 471 -2.56 13.52 -7.19
N ARG A 472 -1.22 13.57 -7.07
CA ARG A 472 -0.34 14.19 -8.08
C ARG A 472 -0.35 13.46 -9.41
N ALA A 473 -0.38 12.13 -9.38
CA ALA A 473 -0.33 11.31 -10.60
C ALA A 473 -1.63 11.37 -11.39
N VAL A 474 -2.79 11.32 -10.70
CA VAL A 474 -4.10 11.17 -11.34
C VAL A 474 -4.80 12.50 -11.56
N GLY A 475 -4.76 13.42 -10.58
CA GLY A 475 -5.52 14.66 -10.60
C GLY A 475 -5.09 15.60 -11.74
N ASN A 476 -6.06 16.17 -12.46
CA ASN A 476 -5.83 17.26 -13.42
C ASN A 476 -6.63 18.53 -13.07
N ARG A 477 -7.53 18.43 -12.08
CA ARG A 477 -8.26 19.58 -11.50
C ARG A 477 -8.39 19.37 -10.00
N PHE A 478 -8.24 20.43 -9.22
CA PHE A 478 -8.21 20.32 -7.76
C PHE A 478 -9.22 21.29 -7.15
N TRP A 479 -10.14 20.75 -6.36
CA TRP A 479 -11.14 21.52 -5.64
C TRP A 479 -10.83 21.50 -4.15
N GLN A 480 -10.48 22.65 -3.59
CA GLN A 480 -10.12 22.78 -2.20
C GLN A 480 -11.26 23.38 -1.37
N ILE A 481 -11.57 22.75 -0.24
CA ILE A 481 -12.50 23.30 0.74
C ILE A 481 -11.71 24.26 1.63
N VAL A 482 -12.02 25.56 1.51
CA VAL A 482 -11.41 26.63 2.32
C VAL A 482 -12.49 27.38 3.07
N GLY A 483 -12.51 27.26 4.41
CA GLY A 483 -13.58 27.80 5.23
C GLY A 483 -14.96 27.25 4.83
N LYS A 484 -15.84 28.13 4.34
CA LYS A 484 -17.20 27.76 3.91
C LYS A 484 -17.39 27.75 2.38
N LYS A 485 -16.32 27.64 1.62
CA LYS A 485 -16.37 27.68 0.14
C LYS A 485 -15.54 26.58 -0.48
N LEU A 486 -15.97 26.09 -1.64
CA LEU A 486 -15.21 25.22 -2.52
C LEU A 486 -14.53 26.07 -3.59
N ILE A 487 -13.21 26.15 -3.57
CA ILE A 487 -12.42 26.87 -4.57
C ILE A 487 -11.67 25.91 -5.49
N GLU A 488 -11.35 26.32 -6.68
CA GLU A 488 -10.49 25.57 -7.60
C GLU A 488 -9.09 26.13 -7.52
N VAL A 489 -8.10 25.24 -7.39
CA VAL A 489 -6.67 25.56 -7.30
C VAL A 489 -5.91 24.88 -8.43
N GLU A 490 -4.78 25.48 -8.85
CA GLU A 490 -4.00 24.98 -9.99
C GLU A 490 -3.28 23.67 -9.65
N ASP A 491 -2.77 23.56 -8.42
CA ASP A 491 -2.07 22.38 -7.92
C ASP A 491 -2.39 22.10 -6.44
N PRO A 492 -2.12 20.90 -5.92
CA PRO A 492 -2.38 20.54 -4.53
C PRO A 492 -1.24 20.89 -3.58
N GLU A 493 -0.10 21.39 -4.05
CA GLU A 493 1.14 21.51 -3.26
C GLU A 493 1.01 22.50 -2.10
N ALA A 494 0.35 23.64 -2.35
CA ALA A 494 0.11 24.62 -1.29
C ALA A 494 -0.74 24.04 -0.16
N PHE A 495 -1.75 23.23 -0.49
CA PHE A 495 -2.57 22.51 0.48
C PHE A 495 -1.75 21.47 1.25
N PHE A 496 -0.97 20.63 0.56
CA PHE A 496 -0.13 19.62 1.21
C PHE A 496 0.89 20.26 2.15
N ALA A 497 1.56 21.33 1.71
CA ALA A 497 2.55 22.03 2.52
C ALA A 497 1.94 22.68 3.76
N ALA A 498 0.71 23.18 3.68
CA ALA A 498 0.02 23.78 4.82
C ALA A 498 -0.39 22.70 5.84
N GLU A 499 -1.00 21.61 5.37
CA GLU A 499 -1.47 20.54 6.25
C GLU A 499 -0.33 19.79 6.96
N LEU A 500 0.80 19.57 6.29
CA LEU A 500 1.96 18.88 6.87
C LEU A 500 2.71 19.70 7.94
N ARG A 501 2.46 21.02 8.02
CA ARG A 501 3.10 21.92 9.00
C ARG A 501 2.28 22.10 10.28
N GLU A 502 1.03 21.74 10.27
CA GLU A 502 0.15 21.79 11.45
C GLU A 502 0.29 20.54 12.33
#